data_cf7113aa3ee8b05edb8f07f4c9a5c22e
#
_entry.id   cf7113aa3ee8b05edb8f07f4c9a5c22e
#
_cell.length_a   1.000
_cell.length_b   1.000
_cell.length_c   1.000
_cell.angle_alpha   90.00
_cell.angle_beta   90.00
_cell.angle_gamma   90.00
#
_symmetry.space_group_name_H-M   'P 1'
#
loop_
_entity.id
_entity.type
_entity.pdbx_description
1 polymer ?
#
loop_
_entity_poly.entity_id
_entity_poly.type
_entity_poly.pdbx_seq_one_letter_code
_entity_poly.pdbx_strand_id
1 'polypeptide(L)'
;SIRRQRQMCIRDRWGGFSYDVVVRWQQKGGMLCGVWSLTSSASEDRAGQETADAMKRGVEADYRSHLDFWKGYWEQSAVWLPDSILQKQYDNEMYKFGSAAREDSYPISLQAVWTADNGMLPPWKGDYHHDLNTQLSYWPAYAGNHLKEGMGYLNTLWSQREVLSLIHI
;
A
#
# COMPACT_ATOMS: atom_id res chain seq x y z
N SER A 1 -21.01 -18.49 26.02
CA SER A 1 -19.86 -17.59 26.04
C SER A 1 -20.20 -16.41 25.16
N ILE A 2 -20.40 -15.24 25.79
CA ILE A 2 -20.75 -14.00 25.09
C ILE A 2 -19.48 -13.54 24.38
N ARG A 3 -19.46 -13.63 23.04
CA ARG A 3 -18.43 -13.03 22.21
C ARG A 3 -18.59 -11.50 22.27
N ARG A 4 -17.78 -10.83 23.06
CA ARG A 4 -17.72 -9.37 23.03
C ARG A 4 -16.83 -8.95 21.85
N GLN A 5 -17.45 -8.52 20.77
CA GLN A 5 -16.76 -7.72 19.76
C GLN A 5 -16.57 -6.31 20.29
N ARG A 6 -15.38 -5.75 20.11
CA ARG A 6 -15.08 -4.36 20.43
C ARG A 6 -14.59 -3.64 19.18
N GLN A 7 -14.90 -2.36 19.10
CA GLN A 7 -14.50 -1.50 18.00
C GLN A 7 -13.94 -0.22 18.58
N MET A 8 -12.87 0.28 17.98
CA MET A 8 -12.34 1.61 18.17
C MET A 8 -12.27 2.31 16.81
N CYS A 9 -12.74 3.56 16.74
CA CYS A 9 -12.63 4.38 15.54
C CYS A 9 -11.87 5.66 15.91
N ILE A 10 -10.90 6.02 15.08
CA ILE A 10 -10.21 7.29 15.13
C ILE A 10 -10.48 7.99 13.81
N ARG A 11 -11.00 9.23 13.87
CA ARG A 11 -11.19 10.08 12.71
C ARG A 11 -10.41 11.37 12.92
N ASP A 12 -9.60 11.75 11.95
CA ASP A 12 -8.86 12.99 11.96
C ASP A 12 -9.03 13.73 10.63
N ARG A 13 -8.82 15.06 10.63
CA ARG A 13 -8.99 15.91 9.47
C ARG A 13 -7.87 16.93 9.36
N TRP A 14 -7.40 17.14 8.13
CA TRP A 14 -6.44 18.17 7.80
C TRP A 14 -6.70 18.76 6.42
N GLY A 15 -6.94 20.10 6.33
CA GLY A 15 -7.10 20.78 5.06
C GLY A 15 -8.20 20.23 4.14
N GLY A 16 -9.31 19.68 4.69
CA GLY A 16 -10.36 19.01 3.92
C GLY A 16 -10.14 17.51 3.71
N PHE A 17 -8.90 17.01 3.90
CA PHE A 17 -8.61 15.58 3.93
C PHE A 17 -9.00 14.99 5.28
N SER A 18 -9.60 13.82 5.27
CA SER A 18 -9.91 13.07 6.49
C SER A 18 -9.53 11.59 6.31
N TYR A 19 -9.24 10.95 7.42
CA TYR A 19 -9.02 9.51 7.44
C TYR A 19 -9.71 8.87 8.65
N ASP A 20 -10.10 7.62 8.49
CA ASP A 20 -10.68 6.81 9.54
C ASP A 20 -9.82 5.55 9.76
N VAL A 21 -9.49 5.30 11.01
CA VAL A 21 -8.89 4.04 11.45
C VAL A 21 -9.91 3.29 12.27
N VAL A 22 -10.26 2.09 11.86
CA VAL A 22 -11.19 1.23 12.59
C VAL A 22 -10.48 -0.05 13.01
N VAL A 23 -10.54 -0.35 14.30
CA VAL A 23 -10.00 -1.58 14.88
C VAL A 23 -11.16 -2.39 15.45
N ARG A 24 -11.26 -3.65 15.06
CA ARG A 24 -12.21 -4.62 15.64
C ARG A 24 -11.47 -5.82 16.21
N TRP A 25 -11.92 -6.29 17.34
CA TRP A 25 -11.30 -7.46 17.96
C TRP A 25 -12.30 -8.30 18.72
N GLN A 26 -11.98 -9.57 18.89
CA GLN A 26 -12.72 -10.53 19.71
C GLN A 26 -11.75 -11.39 20.51
N GLN A 27 -12.21 -11.86 21.65
CA GLN A 27 -11.49 -12.85 22.44
C GLN A 27 -12.14 -14.21 22.27
N LYS A 28 -11.33 -15.21 21.93
CA LYS A 28 -11.80 -16.60 21.76
C LYS A 28 -10.74 -17.55 22.31
N GLY A 29 -11.12 -18.42 23.24
CA GLY A 29 -10.23 -19.46 23.78
C GLY A 29 -8.94 -18.89 24.42
N GLY A 30 -9.00 -17.73 25.07
CA GLY A 30 -7.82 -17.08 25.66
C GLY A 30 -6.99 -16.24 24.68
N MET A 31 -7.22 -16.37 23.37
CA MET A 31 -6.55 -15.56 22.35
C MET A 31 -7.34 -14.30 22.01
N LEU A 32 -6.62 -13.21 21.76
CA LEU A 32 -7.16 -11.98 21.19
C LEU A 32 -6.91 -11.99 19.67
N CYS A 33 -7.98 -11.95 18.90
CA CYS A 33 -7.91 -11.84 17.44
C CYS A 33 -8.56 -10.53 17.01
N GLY A 34 -7.90 -9.78 16.14
CA GLY A 34 -8.40 -8.51 15.65
C GLY A 34 -7.94 -8.18 14.26
N VAL A 35 -8.62 -7.21 13.67
CA VAL A 35 -8.31 -6.61 12.37
C VAL A 35 -8.41 -5.10 12.49
N TRP A 36 -7.69 -4.41 11.65
CA TRP A 36 -7.81 -2.96 11.49
C TRP A 36 -7.83 -2.60 10.02
N SER A 37 -8.48 -1.50 9.70
CA SER A 37 -8.45 -0.87 8.38
C SER A 37 -8.29 0.64 8.52
N LEU A 38 -7.66 1.22 7.52
CA LEU A 38 -7.51 2.66 7.37
C LEU A 38 -8.06 3.06 6.01
N THR A 39 -9.01 3.97 6.02
CA THR A 39 -9.55 4.59 4.80
C THR A 39 -9.45 6.10 4.88
N SER A 40 -9.56 6.78 3.75
CA SER A 40 -9.46 8.22 3.69
C SER A 40 -10.58 8.82 2.83
N SER A 41 -10.76 10.14 2.92
CA SER A 41 -11.70 10.87 2.06
C SER A 41 -11.32 10.86 0.57
N ALA A 42 -10.12 10.42 0.22
CA ALA A 42 -9.70 10.18 -1.17
C ALA A 42 -10.16 8.80 -1.69
N SER A 43 -10.52 7.89 -0.78
CA SER A 43 -11.18 6.61 -1.05
C SER A 43 -12.53 6.60 -0.36
N GLU A 44 -13.43 5.73 -0.77
CA GLU A 44 -14.71 5.62 -0.06
C GLU A 44 -14.49 5.22 1.40
N ASP A 45 -15.16 5.90 2.32
CA ASP A 45 -15.10 5.65 3.77
C ASP A 45 -15.77 4.32 4.11
N ARG A 46 -14.98 3.24 4.02
CA ARG A 46 -15.43 1.86 4.23
C ARG A 46 -14.71 1.11 5.34
N ALA A 47 -13.84 1.76 6.12
CA ALA A 47 -13.04 1.09 7.15
C ALA A 47 -13.89 0.26 8.12
N GLY A 48 -15.06 0.75 8.48
CA GLY A 48 -16.01 0.03 9.33
C GLY A 48 -16.55 -1.25 8.68
N GLN A 49 -16.89 -1.20 7.40
CA GLN A 49 -17.39 -2.35 6.64
C GLN A 49 -16.25 -3.35 6.37
N GLU A 50 -15.09 -2.87 5.95
CA GLU A 50 -13.92 -3.70 5.68
C GLU A 50 -13.49 -4.53 6.89
N THR A 51 -13.41 -3.90 8.07
CA THR A 51 -13.07 -4.61 9.31
C THR A 51 -14.15 -5.60 9.72
N ALA A 52 -15.44 -5.31 9.49
CA ALA A 52 -16.52 -6.25 9.76
C ALA A 52 -16.45 -7.47 8.84
N ASP A 53 -16.17 -7.26 7.56
CA ASP A 53 -16.06 -8.33 6.59
C ASP A 53 -14.80 -9.18 6.79
N ALA A 54 -13.67 -8.56 7.11
CA ALA A 54 -12.45 -9.30 7.47
C ALA A 54 -12.65 -10.18 8.70
N MET A 55 -13.34 -9.70 9.74
CA MET A 55 -13.68 -10.52 10.91
C MET A 55 -14.57 -11.71 10.56
N LYS A 56 -15.44 -11.58 9.56
CA LYS A 56 -16.29 -12.70 9.07
C LYS A 56 -15.49 -13.71 8.25
N ARG A 57 -14.62 -13.24 7.34
CA ARG A 57 -13.76 -14.09 6.50
C ARG A 57 -12.78 -14.89 7.33
N GLY A 58 -12.19 -14.27 8.33
CA GLY A 58 -11.22 -14.88 9.22
C GLY A 58 -9.79 -14.84 8.65
N VAL A 59 -8.82 -14.89 9.57
CA VAL A 59 -7.38 -14.73 9.27
C VAL A 59 -6.88 -15.74 8.23
N GLU A 60 -7.38 -16.97 8.26
CA GLU A 60 -6.94 -18.02 7.33
C GLU A 60 -7.28 -17.71 5.87
N ALA A 61 -8.45 -17.15 5.62
CA ALA A 61 -8.85 -16.77 4.26
C ALA A 61 -8.04 -15.57 3.76
N ASP A 62 -7.82 -14.59 4.62
CA ASP A 62 -7.01 -13.42 4.28
C ASP A 62 -5.53 -13.80 4.07
N TYR A 63 -4.99 -14.72 4.87
CA TYR A 63 -3.63 -15.24 4.70
C TYR A 63 -3.44 -16.00 3.38
N ARG A 64 -4.41 -16.84 2.98
CA ARG A 64 -4.36 -17.51 1.67
C ARG A 64 -4.36 -16.50 0.52
N SER A 65 -5.26 -15.50 0.56
CA SER A 65 -5.30 -14.45 -0.44
C SER A 65 -3.97 -13.68 -0.53
N HIS A 66 -3.34 -13.41 0.62
CA HIS A 66 -2.02 -12.80 0.68
C HIS A 66 -0.94 -13.68 0.02
N LEU A 67 -0.93 -14.98 0.31
CA LEU A 67 0.02 -15.90 -0.31
C LEU A 67 -0.21 -16.02 -1.83
N ASP A 68 -1.46 -16.07 -2.28
CA ASP A 68 -1.80 -16.15 -3.70
C ASP A 68 -1.33 -14.89 -4.45
N PHE A 69 -1.51 -13.71 -3.85
CA PHE A 69 -0.96 -12.47 -4.40
C PHE A 69 0.55 -12.53 -4.58
N TRP A 70 1.29 -12.87 -3.51
CA TRP A 70 2.75 -12.91 -3.57
C TRP A 70 3.29 -14.00 -4.50
N LYS A 71 2.61 -15.14 -4.54
CA LYS A 71 2.94 -16.19 -5.51
C LYS A 71 2.82 -15.65 -6.94
N GLY A 72 1.68 -15.07 -7.30
CA GLY A 72 1.48 -14.49 -8.63
C GLY A 72 2.46 -13.35 -8.94
N TYR A 73 2.82 -12.55 -7.95
CA TYR A 73 3.80 -11.48 -8.10
C TYR A 73 5.20 -12.04 -8.43
N TRP A 74 5.71 -12.98 -7.65
CA TRP A 74 7.04 -13.56 -7.84
C TRP A 74 7.15 -14.50 -9.06
N GLU A 75 6.05 -15.00 -9.57
CA GLU A 75 6.01 -15.80 -10.80
C GLU A 75 6.14 -14.95 -12.08
N GLN A 76 6.00 -13.63 -12.01
CA GLN A 76 6.10 -12.75 -13.19
C GLN A 76 7.53 -12.62 -13.70
N SER A 77 8.49 -12.56 -12.80
CA SER A 77 9.91 -12.56 -13.15
C SER A 77 10.77 -13.00 -11.97
N ALA A 78 11.95 -13.55 -12.28
CA ALA A 78 12.92 -13.95 -11.29
C ALA A 78 14.34 -13.65 -11.78
N VAL A 79 15.19 -13.27 -10.84
CA VAL A 79 16.63 -13.06 -11.07
C VAL A 79 17.38 -13.93 -10.08
N TRP A 80 18.40 -14.64 -10.58
CA TRP A 80 19.28 -15.45 -9.76
C TRP A 80 20.69 -14.91 -9.85
N LEU A 81 21.19 -14.37 -8.74
CA LEU A 81 22.51 -13.77 -8.65
C LEU A 81 23.43 -14.67 -7.83
N PRO A 82 24.70 -14.87 -8.26
CA PRO A 82 25.66 -15.68 -7.52
C PRO A 82 26.06 -15.02 -6.19
N ASP A 83 26.00 -13.71 -6.09
CA ASP A 83 26.27 -12.96 -4.87
C ASP A 83 25.00 -12.87 -4.02
N SER A 84 25.06 -13.46 -2.83
CA SER A 84 23.92 -13.54 -1.91
C SER A 84 23.48 -12.17 -1.33
N ILE A 85 24.41 -11.20 -1.26
CA ILE A 85 24.11 -9.85 -0.77
C ILE A 85 23.31 -9.11 -1.83
N LEU A 86 23.75 -9.19 -3.09
CA LEU A 86 23.03 -8.59 -4.22
C LEU A 86 21.67 -9.27 -4.44
N GLN A 87 21.61 -10.60 -4.31
CA GLN A 87 20.34 -11.32 -4.38
C GLN A 87 19.35 -10.80 -3.33
N LYS A 88 19.79 -10.73 -2.07
CA LYS A 88 18.95 -10.23 -0.98
C LYS A 88 18.51 -8.77 -1.20
N GLN A 89 19.39 -7.93 -1.74
CA GLN A 89 19.04 -6.54 -2.05
C GLN A 89 17.96 -6.49 -3.14
N TYR A 90 18.12 -7.26 -4.22
CA TYR A 90 17.13 -7.37 -5.29
C TYR A 90 15.77 -7.81 -4.75
N ASP A 91 15.72 -8.91 -3.98
CA ASP A 91 14.49 -9.44 -3.41
C ASP A 91 13.80 -8.41 -2.50
N ASN A 92 14.57 -7.70 -1.66
CA ASN A 92 14.04 -6.67 -0.78
C ASN A 92 13.44 -5.48 -1.56
N GLU A 93 14.12 -5.00 -2.60
CA GLU A 93 13.62 -3.87 -3.40
C GLU A 93 12.38 -4.27 -4.20
N MET A 94 12.35 -5.45 -4.79
CA MET A 94 11.17 -5.97 -5.48
C MET A 94 10.01 -6.22 -4.51
N TYR A 95 10.27 -6.71 -3.31
CA TYR A 95 9.25 -6.83 -2.26
C TYR A 95 8.67 -5.46 -1.86
N LYS A 96 9.52 -4.45 -1.65
CA LYS A 96 9.06 -3.09 -1.34
C LYS A 96 8.21 -2.52 -2.49
N PHE A 97 8.66 -2.69 -3.72
CA PHE A 97 7.91 -2.27 -4.89
C PHE A 97 6.54 -2.95 -4.94
N GLY A 98 6.47 -4.28 -4.86
CA GLY A 98 5.22 -5.03 -4.83
C GLY A 98 4.32 -4.75 -3.62
N SER A 99 4.88 -4.24 -2.52
CA SER A 99 4.10 -3.83 -1.35
C SER A 99 3.44 -2.46 -1.52
N ALA A 100 4.06 -1.54 -2.26
CA ALA A 100 3.63 -0.15 -2.37
C ALA A 100 2.94 0.18 -3.70
N ALA A 101 3.33 -0.47 -4.81
CA ALA A 101 2.78 -0.20 -6.14
C ALA A 101 1.52 -1.03 -6.41
N ARG A 102 0.47 -0.37 -6.88
CA ARG A 102 -0.79 -1.00 -7.33
C ARG A 102 -1.33 -0.23 -8.52
N GLU A 103 -2.06 -0.93 -9.39
CA GLU A 103 -2.69 -0.37 -10.59
C GLU A 103 -3.67 0.77 -10.24
N ASP A 104 -4.39 0.62 -9.15
CA ASP A 104 -5.48 1.48 -8.69
C ASP A 104 -5.13 2.36 -7.50
N SER A 105 -3.85 2.43 -7.13
CA SER A 105 -3.37 3.27 -6.03
C SER A 105 -2.67 4.54 -6.53
N TYR A 106 -2.51 5.50 -5.61
CA TYR A 106 -1.59 6.61 -5.83
C TYR A 106 -0.16 6.10 -6.04
N PRO A 107 0.65 6.82 -6.83
CA PRO A 107 2.05 6.47 -7.04
C PRO A 107 2.84 6.40 -5.73
N ILE A 108 3.94 5.67 -5.76
CA ILE A 108 4.90 5.67 -4.67
C ILE A 108 5.44 7.10 -4.50
N SER A 109 5.28 7.67 -3.31
CA SER A 109 5.84 8.98 -2.96
C SER A 109 7.35 8.92 -2.83
N LEU A 110 8.00 10.09 -2.69
CA LEU A 110 9.46 10.22 -2.62
C LEU A 110 10.15 9.23 -1.66
N GLN A 111 9.53 8.95 -0.52
CA GLN A 111 10.08 8.06 0.51
C GLN A 111 9.24 6.80 0.70
N ALA A 112 8.27 6.56 -0.17
CA ALA A 112 7.30 5.49 -0.05
C ALA A 112 6.60 5.51 1.32
N VAL A 113 6.28 4.33 1.86
CA VAL A 113 5.64 4.17 3.18
C VAL A 113 6.65 3.93 4.31
N TRP A 114 7.91 3.72 3.97
CA TRP A 114 9.00 3.49 4.94
C TRP A 114 9.70 4.80 5.27
N THR A 115 9.03 5.64 6.03
CA THR A 115 9.55 6.94 6.45
C THR A 115 10.21 6.85 7.84
N ALA A 116 10.86 7.93 8.29
CA ALA A 116 11.47 7.97 9.59
C ALA A 116 10.44 7.82 10.72
N ASP A 117 10.75 6.98 11.70
CA ASP A 117 9.77 6.47 12.67
C ASP A 117 9.62 7.31 13.94
N ASN A 118 10.24 8.45 14.03
CA ASN A 118 10.29 9.25 15.25
C ASN A 118 9.03 10.11 15.49
N GLY A 119 7.92 9.81 14.80
CA GLY A 119 6.72 10.63 14.84
C GLY A 119 6.90 12.01 14.18
N MET A 120 8.01 12.22 13.50
CA MET A 120 8.30 13.43 12.74
C MET A 120 7.98 13.22 11.25
N LEU A 121 7.52 14.28 10.59
CA LEU A 121 7.39 14.22 9.14
C LEU A 121 8.77 14.00 8.49
N PRO A 122 8.84 13.11 7.49
CA PRO A 122 10.08 12.91 6.76
C PRO A 122 10.48 14.19 6.01
N PRO A 123 11.77 14.35 5.66
CA PRO A 123 12.18 15.39 4.73
C PRO A 123 11.32 15.33 3.46
N TRP A 124 10.98 16.50 2.91
CA TRP A 124 10.09 16.61 1.73
C TRP A 124 8.66 16.10 1.92
N LYS A 125 8.27 15.68 3.14
CA LYS A 125 6.89 15.37 3.55
C LYS A 125 6.18 14.34 2.67
N GLY A 126 6.94 13.51 1.94
CA GLY A 126 6.37 12.47 1.08
C GLY A 126 5.75 12.99 -0.21
N ASP A 127 6.16 14.16 -0.71
CA ASP A 127 5.69 14.70 -1.98
C ASP A 127 6.16 13.88 -3.21
N TYR A 128 5.64 14.23 -4.38
CA TYR A 128 6.00 13.57 -5.65
C TYR A 128 7.00 14.43 -6.43
N HIS A 129 8.11 13.81 -6.82
CA HIS A 129 9.11 14.40 -7.70
C HIS A 129 9.07 13.67 -9.05
N HIS A 130 8.24 14.17 -9.96
CA HIS A 130 7.98 13.52 -11.25
C HIS A 130 9.13 13.56 -12.24
N ASP A 131 10.13 14.39 -12.02
CA ASP A 131 11.29 14.53 -12.91
C ASP A 131 12.23 13.31 -12.88
N LEU A 132 12.72 12.92 -11.71
CA LEU A 132 13.65 11.80 -11.57
C LEU A 132 13.16 10.76 -10.57
N ASN A 133 12.84 11.17 -9.34
CA ASN A 133 12.65 10.27 -8.22
C ASN A 133 11.46 9.32 -8.43
N THR A 134 10.30 9.83 -8.83
CA THR A 134 9.13 8.99 -9.10
C THR A 134 9.36 8.07 -10.28
N GLN A 135 10.03 8.54 -11.34
CA GLN A 135 10.37 7.71 -12.50
C GLN A 135 11.27 6.54 -12.10
N LEU A 136 12.33 6.81 -11.33
CA LEU A 136 13.24 5.76 -10.85
C LEU A 136 12.54 4.72 -9.98
N SER A 137 11.58 5.15 -9.15
CA SER A 137 10.79 4.24 -8.32
C SER A 137 9.96 3.24 -9.16
N TYR A 138 9.64 3.58 -10.41
CA TYR A 138 8.83 2.74 -11.30
C TYR A 138 9.62 2.02 -12.40
N TRP A 139 10.92 2.28 -12.57
CA TRP A 139 11.74 1.52 -13.53
C TRP A 139 11.75 0.00 -13.28
N PRO A 140 11.72 -0.49 -12.03
CA PRO A 140 11.60 -1.92 -11.78
C PRO A 140 10.37 -2.57 -12.40
N ALA A 141 9.27 -1.82 -12.57
CA ALA A 141 8.06 -2.33 -13.21
C ALA A 141 8.32 -2.83 -14.63
N TYR A 142 9.12 -2.10 -15.40
CA TYR A 142 9.42 -2.43 -16.80
C TYR A 142 10.48 -3.52 -16.88
N ALA A 143 11.59 -3.36 -16.17
CA ALA A 143 12.68 -4.33 -16.18
C ALA A 143 12.29 -5.67 -15.56
N GLY A 144 11.45 -5.65 -14.53
CA GLY A 144 10.98 -6.82 -13.79
C GLY A 144 9.66 -7.40 -14.28
N ASN A 145 9.11 -6.94 -15.41
CA ASN A 145 7.82 -7.40 -15.95
C ASN A 145 6.62 -7.23 -15.00
N HIS A 146 6.68 -6.28 -14.06
CA HIS A 146 5.59 -5.93 -13.13
C HIS A 146 4.76 -4.78 -13.70
N LEU A 147 4.31 -4.92 -14.94
CA LEU A 147 3.65 -3.84 -15.71
C LEU A 147 2.34 -3.39 -15.07
N LYS A 148 1.62 -4.32 -14.45
CA LYS A 148 0.36 -4.01 -13.78
C LYS A 148 0.59 -3.09 -12.56
N GLU A 149 1.59 -3.38 -11.78
CA GLU A 149 1.99 -2.56 -10.62
C GLU A 149 2.47 -1.17 -11.06
N GLY A 150 3.08 -1.09 -12.24
CA GLY A 150 3.52 0.18 -12.86
C GLY A 150 2.38 1.10 -13.30
N MET A 151 1.18 0.57 -13.51
CA MET A 151 0.05 1.35 -14.03
C MET A 151 -0.43 2.44 -13.08
N GLY A 152 -0.28 2.30 -11.76
CA GLY A 152 -0.68 3.34 -10.81
C GLY A 152 -0.03 4.70 -11.10
N TYR A 153 1.25 4.70 -11.49
CA TYR A 153 1.94 5.93 -11.91
C TYR A 153 1.42 6.46 -13.25
N LEU A 154 1.29 5.62 -14.26
CA LEU A 154 0.81 6.02 -15.58
C LEU A 154 -0.64 6.53 -15.53
N ASN A 155 -1.50 5.86 -14.78
CA ASN A 155 -2.89 6.28 -14.59
C ASN A 155 -2.98 7.66 -13.89
N THR A 156 -2.11 7.91 -12.92
CA THR A 156 -2.04 9.21 -12.25
C THR A 156 -1.56 10.30 -13.20
N LEU A 157 -0.50 10.08 -13.97
CA LEU A 157 -0.06 11.04 -15.00
C LEU A 157 -1.16 11.31 -16.02
N TRP A 158 -1.82 10.25 -16.49
CA TRP A 158 -2.92 10.39 -17.44
C TRP A 158 -4.09 11.20 -16.87
N SER A 159 -4.44 11.01 -15.59
CA SER A 159 -5.49 11.79 -14.94
C SER A 159 -5.18 13.28 -14.81
N GLN A 160 -3.89 13.61 -14.74
CA GLN A 160 -3.39 14.98 -14.59
C GLN A 160 -3.06 15.67 -15.95
N ARG A 161 -3.18 14.97 -17.07
CA ARG A 161 -2.72 15.45 -18.40
C ARG A 161 -3.27 16.83 -18.78
N GLU A 162 -4.53 17.12 -18.45
CA GLU A 162 -5.15 18.40 -18.77
C GLU A 162 -4.50 19.56 -17.98
N VAL A 163 -4.23 19.32 -16.69
CA VAL A 163 -3.55 20.31 -15.83
C VAL A 163 -2.11 20.49 -16.26
N LEU A 164 -1.41 19.40 -16.56
CA LEU A 164 0.00 19.45 -17.01
C LEU A 164 0.15 20.10 -18.38
N SER A 165 -0.86 19.93 -19.26
CA SER A 165 -0.88 20.58 -20.58
C SER A 165 -0.99 22.10 -20.51
N LEU A 166 -1.70 22.64 -19.52
CA LEU A 166 -1.88 24.08 -19.35
C LEU A 166 -0.58 24.82 -18.93
N ILE A 167 0.41 24.10 -18.43
CA ILE A 167 1.70 24.68 -18.01
C ILE A 167 2.63 24.97 -19.22
N HIS A 168 2.33 24.44 -20.39
CA HIS A 168 3.13 24.57 -21.60
C HIS A 168 2.55 25.52 -22.67
N ILE A 169 1.54 26.32 -22.33
CA ILE A 169 0.97 27.34 -23.23
C ILE A 169 1.49 28.72 -22.85
#